data_8516cd733f7d4df3cc27de167086edf4
#
_entry.id   8516cd733f7d4df3cc27de167086edf4
#
_cell.length_a   1.000
_cell.length_b   1.000
_cell.length_c   1.000
_cell.angle_alpha   90.00
_cell.angle_beta   90.00
_cell.angle_gamma   90.00
#
_symmetry.space_group_name_H-M   'P 1'
#
loop_
_entity.id
_entity.type
_entity.pdbx_description
1 polymer ?
#
loop_
_entity_poly.entity_id
_entity_poly.type
_entity_poly.pdbx_seq_one_letter_code
_entity_poly.pdbx_strand_id
1 'polypeptide(L)'
;MADQDQNTQQEGGNDAPSFNLQRVYLKDLSLEMPNAPHVFLEQEAPQVEVSITVGGQRLAETVFETTVTVTVTTRINDKVVYLVEGTQAGIFEAANIPEEQLDPLLGIVCPTMLYPYLRANIADAITRTSMPPLPLTEVNFQALYEQRIAELQQQQAAGANGAESGIILPPGATRQ
;
A
#
# COMPACT_ATOMS: atom_id res chain seq x y z
N MET A 1 -7.94 50.26 -42.79
CA MET A 1 -6.95 50.16 -41.72
C MET A 1 -7.51 49.12 -40.76
N ALA A 2 -6.96 47.92 -40.83
CA ALA A 2 -7.39 46.81 -40.01
C ALA A 2 -6.29 46.58 -38.96
N ASP A 3 -6.63 46.82 -37.71
CA ASP A 3 -5.79 46.43 -36.58
C ASP A 3 -5.97 44.95 -36.33
N GLN A 4 -4.90 44.22 -36.52
CA GLN A 4 -4.76 42.80 -36.13
C GLN A 4 -4.30 42.79 -34.68
N ASP A 5 -5.24 42.52 -33.77
CA ASP A 5 -4.92 42.13 -32.40
C ASP A 5 -4.30 40.72 -32.45
N GLN A 6 -2.99 40.69 -32.34
CA GLN A 6 -2.24 39.46 -32.08
C GLN A 6 -2.49 39.04 -30.63
N ASN A 7 -3.41 38.09 -30.43
CA ASN A 7 -3.58 37.36 -29.20
C ASN A 7 -2.36 36.44 -29.00
N THR A 8 -1.34 36.96 -28.35
CA THR A 8 -0.19 36.18 -27.89
C THR A 8 -0.69 35.31 -26.73
N GLN A 9 -1.07 34.06 -27.04
CA GLN A 9 -1.22 33.05 -26.03
C GLN A 9 0.16 32.85 -25.38
N GLN A 10 0.31 33.40 -24.17
CA GLN A 10 1.39 33.04 -23.27
C GLN A 10 1.22 31.54 -22.94
N GLU A 11 2.03 30.70 -23.58
CA GLU A 11 2.43 29.39 -23.04
C GLU A 11 3.29 29.63 -21.81
N GLY A 12 2.68 30.09 -20.74
CA GLY A 12 3.26 30.07 -19.42
C GLY A 12 3.19 28.60 -18.96
N GLY A 13 4.30 27.89 -18.97
CA GLY A 13 4.43 26.62 -18.30
C GLY A 13 3.90 26.79 -16.88
N ASN A 14 2.88 25.99 -16.52
CA ASN A 14 2.28 26.06 -15.20
C ASN A 14 3.23 25.38 -14.21
N ASP A 15 4.24 26.10 -13.70
CA ASP A 15 5.19 25.62 -12.68
C ASP A 15 4.55 25.44 -11.30
N ALA A 16 3.23 25.65 -11.18
CA ALA A 16 2.53 25.45 -9.92
C ALA A 16 2.44 23.94 -9.59
N PRO A 17 2.64 23.56 -8.32
CA PRO A 17 2.43 22.19 -7.88
C PRO A 17 1.01 21.74 -8.19
N SER A 18 0.86 20.56 -8.74
CA SER A 18 -0.44 19.96 -9.03
C SER A 18 -0.49 18.49 -8.59
N PHE A 19 -1.66 18.10 -8.06
CA PHE A 19 -1.92 16.72 -7.66
C PHE A 19 -3.34 16.34 -8.08
N ASN A 20 -3.47 15.28 -8.87
CA ASN A 20 -4.74 14.81 -9.40
C ASN A 20 -4.84 13.29 -9.32
N LEU A 21 -6.00 12.80 -8.86
CA LEU A 21 -6.38 11.39 -8.98
C LEU A 21 -6.96 11.16 -10.37
N GLN A 22 -6.26 10.43 -11.23
CA GLN A 22 -6.67 10.14 -12.59
C GLN A 22 -7.59 8.92 -12.68
N ARG A 23 -7.32 7.89 -11.86
CA ARG A 23 -8.07 6.62 -11.93
C ARG A 23 -8.03 5.88 -10.59
N VAL A 24 -9.17 5.26 -10.25
CA VAL A 24 -9.28 4.27 -9.15
C VAL A 24 -9.76 2.96 -9.74
N TYR A 25 -9.13 1.84 -9.37
CA TYR A 25 -9.53 0.52 -9.87
C TYR A 25 -9.18 -0.60 -8.90
N LEU A 26 -9.98 -1.65 -8.93
CA LEU A 26 -9.69 -2.89 -8.22
C LEU A 26 -8.62 -3.65 -9.01
N LYS A 27 -7.44 -3.85 -8.43
CA LYS A 27 -6.30 -4.47 -9.10
C LYS A 27 -6.31 -5.99 -8.92
N ASP A 28 -6.69 -6.44 -7.71
CA ASP A 28 -6.83 -7.85 -7.40
C ASP A 28 -7.89 -8.05 -6.32
N LEU A 29 -8.58 -9.21 -6.37
CA LEU A 29 -9.51 -9.64 -5.33
C LEU A 29 -9.60 -11.15 -5.35
N SER A 30 -9.26 -11.78 -4.23
CA SER A 30 -9.40 -13.21 -4.02
C SER A 30 -10.25 -13.52 -2.79
N LEU A 31 -10.98 -14.63 -2.84
CA LEU A 31 -11.81 -15.15 -1.75
C LEU A 31 -11.68 -16.66 -1.72
N GLU A 32 -11.29 -17.20 -0.59
CA GLU A 32 -11.13 -18.64 -0.38
C GLU A 32 -11.89 -19.10 0.87
N MET A 33 -12.54 -20.26 0.78
CA MET A 33 -13.20 -20.94 1.91
C MET A 33 -12.74 -22.39 2.00
N PRO A 34 -11.49 -22.64 2.47
CA PRO A 34 -10.85 -23.94 2.35
C PRO A 34 -11.54 -25.04 3.18
N ASN A 35 -12.28 -24.67 4.24
CA ASN A 35 -12.97 -25.63 5.12
C ASN A 35 -14.49 -25.66 4.94
N ALA A 36 -15.03 -25.03 3.88
CA ALA A 36 -16.43 -25.19 3.53
C ALA A 36 -16.67 -26.62 2.95
N PRO A 37 -17.85 -27.24 3.20
CA PRO A 37 -18.99 -26.70 3.95
C PRO A 37 -18.89 -26.93 5.47
N HIS A 38 -17.92 -27.69 5.96
CA HIS A 38 -17.86 -28.17 7.35
C HIS A 38 -17.76 -27.01 8.37
N VAL A 39 -17.11 -25.92 8.00
CA VAL A 39 -16.95 -24.75 8.86
C VAL A 39 -18.27 -24.08 9.25
N PHE A 40 -19.34 -24.28 8.47
CA PHE A 40 -20.67 -23.76 8.79
C PHE A 40 -21.37 -24.48 9.97
N LEU A 41 -20.82 -25.61 10.42
CA LEU A 41 -21.31 -26.37 11.57
C LEU A 41 -20.65 -25.96 12.89
N GLU A 42 -19.59 -25.15 12.83
CA GLU A 42 -18.90 -24.63 14.01
C GLU A 42 -19.78 -23.59 14.72
N GLN A 43 -19.77 -23.61 16.05
CA GLN A 43 -20.63 -22.76 16.88
C GLN A 43 -19.84 -21.71 17.67
N GLU A 44 -18.53 -21.83 17.71
CA GLU A 44 -17.66 -20.92 18.44
C GLU A 44 -17.52 -19.57 17.71
N ALA A 45 -17.20 -18.54 18.49
CA ALA A 45 -16.99 -17.21 17.94
C ALA A 45 -15.76 -17.14 17.02
N PRO A 46 -15.89 -16.53 15.84
CA PRO A 46 -14.76 -16.37 14.93
C PRO A 46 -13.70 -15.39 15.47
N GLN A 47 -12.44 -15.69 15.21
CA GLN A 47 -11.33 -14.78 15.37
C GLN A 47 -10.97 -14.18 14.01
N VAL A 48 -10.79 -12.87 13.96
CA VAL A 48 -10.50 -12.13 12.73
C VAL A 48 -9.12 -11.48 12.85
N GLU A 49 -8.29 -11.75 11.87
CA GLU A 49 -6.99 -11.12 11.68
C GLU A 49 -7.05 -10.27 10.41
N VAL A 50 -6.56 -9.02 10.50
CA VAL A 50 -6.53 -8.07 9.38
C VAL A 50 -5.12 -7.54 9.24
N SER A 51 -4.55 -7.63 8.04
CA SER A 51 -3.30 -6.97 7.69
C SER A 51 -3.52 -5.98 6.55
N ILE A 52 -2.74 -4.88 6.56
CA ILE A 52 -2.83 -3.82 5.58
C ILE A 52 -1.42 -3.46 5.13
N THR A 53 -1.23 -3.39 3.82
CA THR A 53 0.02 -2.94 3.21
C THR A 53 -0.23 -1.84 2.18
N VAL A 54 0.71 -0.91 2.09
CA VAL A 54 0.72 0.17 1.09
C VAL A 54 1.91 -0.04 0.17
N GLY A 55 1.67 -0.01 -1.12
CA GLY A 55 2.70 -0.08 -2.16
C GLY A 55 2.58 1.07 -3.14
N GLY A 56 3.58 1.22 -4.00
CA GLY A 56 3.55 2.22 -5.05
C GLY A 56 4.67 2.02 -6.05
N GLN A 57 4.47 2.58 -7.24
CA GLN A 57 5.48 2.63 -8.28
C GLN A 57 5.32 3.89 -9.14
N ARG A 58 6.44 4.36 -9.68
CA ARG A 58 6.42 5.43 -10.67
C ARG A 58 6.13 4.82 -12.05
N LEU A 59 5.14 5.34 -12.76
CA LEU A 59 4.75 4.92 -14.10
C LEU A 59 5.35 5.83 -15.19
N ALA A 60 5.45 7.13 -14.91
CA ALA A 60 6.05 8.14 -15.76
C ALA A 60 6.66 9.25 -14.89
N GLU A 61 7.21 10.29 -15.50
CA GLU A 61 7.89 11.39 -14.80
C GLU A 61 7.04 11.98 -13.66
N THR A 62 5.76 12.23 -13.93
CA THR A 62 4.81 12.83 -12.97
C THR A 62 3.65 11.90 -12.60
N VAL A 63 3.66 10.64 -13.07
CA VAL A 63 2.54 9.70 -12.90
C VAL A 63 2.97 8.54 -12.02
N PHE A 64 2.15 8.26 -10.99
CA PHE A 64 2.42 7.25 -9.97
C PHE A 64 1.20 6.33 -9.79
N GLU A 65 1.46 5.06 -9.55
CA GLU A 65 0.47 4.14 -9.01
C GLU A 65 0.69 4.01 -7.50
N THR A 66 -0.38 4.14 -6.72
CA THR A 66 -0.40 3.72 -5.31
C THR A 66 -1.37 2.57 -5.16
N THR A 67 -1.01 1.58 -4.34
CA THR A 67 -1.84 0.41 -4.03
C THR A 67 -2.05 0.30 -2.52
N VAL A 68 -3.24 -0.14 -2.14
CA VAL A 68 -3.55 -0.59 -0.77
C VAL A 68 -4.03 -2.02 -0.86
N THR A 69 -3.39 -2.92 -0.13
CA THR A 69 -3.78 -4.33 -0.03
C THR A 69 -4.28 -4.60 1.39
N VAL A 70 -5.43 -5.25 1.50
CA VAL A 70 -5.98 -5.76 2.76
C VAL A 70 -6.12 -7.25 2.64
N THR A 71 -5.61 -7.98 3.64
CA THR A 71 -5.84 -9.41 3.82
C THR A 71 -6.63 -9.62 5.10
N VAL A 72 -7.77 -10.30 5.00
CA VAL A 72 -8.63 -10.70 6.12
C VAL A 72 -8.62 -12.20 6.24
N THR A 73 -8.17 -12.71 7.37
CA THR A 73 -8.24 -14.15 7.71
C THR A 73 -9.19 -14.34 8.88
N THR A 74 -10.26 -15.11 8.68
CA THR A 74 -11.20 -15.47 9.76
C THR A 74 -11.06 -16.93 10.09
N ARG A 75 -10.94 -17.26 11.39
CA ARG A 75 -10.75 -18.63 11.90
C ARG A 75 -11.75 -18.95 12.98
N ILE A 76 -12.17 -20.22 13.06
CA ILE A 76 -12.87 -20.84 14.17
C ILE A 76 -12.10 -22.12 14.54
N ASN A 77 -11.65 -22.28 15.79
CA ASN A 77 -10.89 -23.46 16.23
C ASN A 77 -9.69 -23.78 15.30
N ASP A 78 -8.88 -22.76 14.98
CA ASP A 78 -7.73 -22.86 14.06
C ASP A 78 -8.08 -23.21 12.59
N LYS A 79 -9.35 -23.46 12.27
CA LYS A 79 -9.81 -23.67 10.89
C LYS A 79 -10.12 -22.35 10.22
N VAL A 80 -9.58 -22.13 9.04
CA VAL A 80 -9.90 -20.95 8.23
C VAL A 80 -11.34 -21.04 7.76
N VAL A 81 -12.16 -20.06 8.16
CA VAL A 81 -13.54 -19.89 7.67
C VAL A 81 -13.51 -19.30 6.27
N TYR A 82 -12.85 -18.17 6.13
CA TYR A 82 -12.53 -17.55 4.86
C TYR A 82 -11.22 -16.77 4.93
N LEU A 83 -10.59 -16.65 3.81
CA LEU A 83 -9.47 -15.74 3.52
C LEU A 83 -9.90 -14.83 2.38
N VAL A 84 -9.83 -13.53 2.59
CA VAL A 84 -10.08 -12.52 1.56
C VAL A 84 -8.86 -11.64 1.44
N GLU A 85 -8.36 -11.48 0.24
CA GLU A 85 -7.33 -10.49 -0.08
C GLU A 85 -7.83 -9.60 -1.21
N GLY A 86 -7.68 -8.29 -1.04
CA GLY A 86 -8.02 -7.32 -2.06
C GLY A 86 -6.96 -6.24 -2.18
N THR A 87 -6.66 -5.86 -3.40
CA THR A 87 -5.74 -4.76 -3.73
C THR A 87 -6.48 -3.69 -4.52
N GLN A 88 -6.63 -2.53 -3.92
CA GLN A 88 -7.15 -1.33 -4.57
C GLN A 88 -5.99 -0.48 -5.07
N ALA A 89 -6.08 -0.01 -6.30
CA ALA A 89 -5.07 0.83 -6.92
C ALA A 89 -5.63 2.18 -7.37
N GLY A 90 -4.76 3.17 -7.42
CA GLY A 90 -5.05 4.48 -8.01
C GLY A 90 -3.87 4.99 -8.81
N ILE A 91 -4.17 5.64 -9.93
CA ILE A 91 -3.20 6.39 -10.73
C ILE A 91 -3.32 7.86 -10.36
N PHE A 92 -2.20 8.44 -9.92
CA PHE A 92 -2.09 9.81 -9.48
C PHE A 92 -1.08 10.54 -10.35
N GLU A 93 -1.42 11.75 -10.73
CA GLU A 93 -0.49 12.70 -11.32
C GLU A 93 -0.05 13.69 -10.26
N ALA A 94 1.28 13.84 -10.11
CA ALA A 94 1.91 14.74 -9.16
C ALA A 94 3.01 15.49 -9.90
N ALA A 95 2.73 16.73 -10.32
CA ALA A 95 3.66 17.54 -11.06
C ALA A 95 4.14 18.72 -10.23
N ASN A 96 5.43 19.08 -10.36
CA ASN A 96 6.08 20.19 -9.68
C ASN A 96 5.99 20.11 -8.13
N ILE A 97 5.91 18.88 -7.59
CA ILE A 97 5.92 18.59 -6.15
C ILE A 97 7.36 18.23 -5.74
N PRO A 98 7.92 18.91 -4.72
CA PRO A 98 9.24 18.55 -4.19
C PRO A 98 9.29 17.08 -3.74
N GLU A 99 10.39 16.40 -3.97
CA GLU A 99 10.56 14.98 -3.65
C GLU A 99 10.32 14.68 -2.17
N GLU A 100 10.69 15.59 -1.28
CA GLU A 100 10.43 15.50 0.17
C GLU A 100 8.93 15.46 0.53
N GLN A 101 8.08 16.03 -0.33
CA GLN A 101 6.62 16.05 -0.15
C GLN A 101 5.93 14.92 -0.93
N LEU A 102 6.59 14.39 -1.95
CA LEU A 102 6.03 13.36 -2.82
C LEU A 102 5.88 12.03 -2.08
N ASP A 103 6.87 11.61 -1.31
CA ASP A 103 6.84 10.33 -0.57
C ASP A 103 5.71 10.28 0.48
N PRO A 104 5.53 11.29 1.38
CA PRO A 104 4.37 11.33 2.26
C PRO A 104 3.03 11.44 1.50
N LEU A 105 2.99 12.14 0.38
CA LEU A 105 1.79 12.25 -0.45
C LEU A 105 1.34 10.88 -0.95
N LEU A 106 2.28 10.10 -1.50
CA LEU A 106 2.03 8.74 -2.00
C LEU A 106 1.79 7.72 -0.89
N GLY A 107 2.44 7.90 0.27
CA GLY A 107 2.36 6.96 1.40
C GLY A 107 1.22 7.22 2.37
N ILE A 108 0.63 8.41 2.40
CA ILE A 108 -0.41 8.81 3.35
C ILE A 108 -1.69 9.24 2.64
N VAL A 109 -1.60 10.24 1.75
CA VAL A 109 -2.78 10.84 1.13
C VAL A 109 -3.41 9.90 0.11
N CYS A 110 -2.61 9.34 -0.80
CA CYS A 110 -3.12 8.42 -1.82
C CYS A 110 -3.81 7.20 -1.21
N PRO A 111 -3.22 6.44 -0.26
CA PRO A 111 -3.90 5.30 0.35
C PRO A 111 -5.16 5.71 1.14
N THR A 112 -5.17 6.89 1.77
CA THR A 112 -6.38 7.42 2.43
C THR A 112 -7.53 7.59 1.43
N MET A 113 -7.24 8.04 0.21
CA MET A 113 -8.24 8.19 -0.85
C MET A 113 -8.73 6.84 -1.40
N LEU A 114 -7.88 5.81 -1.41
CA LEU A 114 -8.18 4.48 -1.97
C LEU A 114 -8.92 3.57 -0.98
N TYR A 115 -8.65 3.70 0.30
CA TYR A 115 -9.13 2.78 1.33
C TYR A 115 -10.66 2.63 1.41
N PRO A 116 -11.49 3.68 1.27
CA PRO A 116 -12.94 3.54 1.25
C PRO A 116 -13.46 2.59 0.16
N TYR A 117 -12.84 2.59 -1.02
CA TYR A 117 -13.20 1.68 -2.11
C TYR A 117 -12.83 0.24 -1.77
N LEU A 118 -11.64 0.03 -1.19
CA LEU A 118 -11.18 -1.29 -0.76
C LEU A 118 -12.09 -1.88 0.31
N ARG A 119 -12.49 -1.08 1.31
CA ARG A 119 -13.42 -1.49 2.37
C ARG A 119 -14.73 -2.02 1.79
N ALA A 120 -15.28 -1.31 0.80
CA ALA A 120 -16.52 -1.72 0.14
C ALA A 120 -16.33 -3.06 -0.60
N ASN A 121 -15.24 -3.22 -1.36
CA ASN A 121 -14.95 -4.44 -2.10
C ASN A 121 -14.74 -5.65 -1.18
N ILE A 122 -14.02 -5.49 -0.06
CA ILE A 122 -13.82 -6.55 0.94
C ILE A 122 -15.14 -6.94 1.60
N ALA A 123 -15.96 -5.96 2.02
CA ALA A 123 -17.27 -6.24 2.63
C ALA A 123 -18.19 -6.97 1.65
N ASP A 124 -18.25 -6.58 0.38
CA ASP A 124 -19.03 -7.25 -0.66
C ASP A 124 -18.54 -8.69 -0.90
N ALA A 125 -17.23 -8.89 -0.96
CA ALA A 125 -16.65 -10.23 -1.12
C ALA A 125 -17.05 -11.16 0.05
N ILE A 126 -16.96 -10.68 1.29
CA ILE A 126 -17.34 -11.47 2.48
C ILE A 126 -18.81 -11.83 2.46
N THR A 127 -19.72 -10.94 2.05
CA THR A 127 -21.18 -11.26 1.99
C THR A 127 -21.49 -12.41 1.06
N ARG A 128 -20.66 -12.65 0.03
CA ARG A 128 -20.81 -13.78 -0.91
C ARG A 128 -20.50 -15.13 -0.27
N THR A 129 -19.86 -15.16 0.90
CA THR A 129 -19.64 -16.38 1.69
C THR A 129 -20.83 -16.80 2.55
N SER A 130 -21.93 -16.07 2.54
CA SER A 130 -23.06 -16.16 3.47
C SER A 130 -22.71 -15.78 4.92
N MET A 131 -21.52 -15.21 5.15
CA MET A 131 -21.15 -14.64 6.43
C MET A 131 -21.54 -13.15 6.52
N PRO A 132 -21.76 -12.61 7.73
CA PRO A 132 -21.97 -11.17 7.91
C PRO A 132 -20.80 -10.37 7.35
N PRO A 133 -21.05 -9.20 6.75
CA PRO A 133 -19.96 -8.33 6.29
C PRO A 133 -19.10 -7.88 7.46
N LEU A 134 -17.76 -7.85 7.25
CA LEU A 134 -16.83 -7.32 8.22
C LEU A 134 -16.67 -5.81 7.99
N PRO A 135 -17.10 -4.96 8.93
CA PRO A 135 -16.85 -3.52 8.83
C PRO A 135 -15.39 -3.22 9.20
N LEU A 136 -14.53 -3.09 8.20
CA LEU A 136 -13.15 -2.63 8.41
C LEU A 136 -13.16 -1.22 9.01
N THR A 137 -12.40 -1.02 10.09
CA THR A 137 -12.29 0.28 10.78
C THR A 137 -11.46 1.28 9.97
N GLU A 138 -11.53 2.55 10.38
CA GLU A 138 -10.66 3.59 9.84
C GLU A 138 -9.19 3.26 10.13
N VAL A 139 -8.32 3.59 9.18
CA VAL A 139 -6.88 3.35 9.24
C VAL A 139 -6.14 4.68 9.31
N ASN A 140 -5.23 4.79 10.26
CA ASN A 140 -4.31 5.93 10.34
C ASN A 140 -3.08 5.65 9.44
N PHE A 141 -3.17 6.04 8.17
CA PHE A 141 -2.07 5.85 7.22
C PHE A 141 -0.83 6.67 7.56
N GLN A 142 -0.96 7.78 8.28
CA GLN A 142 0.21 8.51 8.76
C GLN A 142 1.01 7.66 9.76
N ALA A 143 0.33 7.04 10.74
CA ALA A 143 1.00 6.17 11.71
C ALA A 143 1.65 4.95 11.04
N LEU A 144 0.98 4.34 10.04
CA LEU A 144 1.56 3.24 9.26
C LEU A 144 2.79 3.68 8.47
N TYR A 145 2.76 4.85 7.88
CA TYR A 145 3.88 5.42 7.15
C TYR A 145 5.08 5.68 8.08
N GLU A 146 4.85 6.32 9.24
CA GLU A 146 5.89 6.59 10.22
C GLU A 146 6.52 5.29 10.76
N GLN A 147 5.70 4.26 11.04
CA GLN A 147 6.19 2.95 11.45
C GLN A 147 7.08 2.32 10.38
N ARG A 148 6.66 2.36 9.11
CA ARG A 148 7.44 1.83 7.99
C ARG A 148 8.79 2.53 7.84
N ILE A 149 8.83 3.86 7.96
CA ILE A 149 10.07 4.63 7.91
C ILE A 149 11.00 4.22 9.05
N ALA A 150 10.47 4.07 10.28
CA ALA A 150 11.26 3.63 11.44
C ALA A 150 11.84 2.22 11.24
N GLU A 151 11.05 1.28 10.69
CA GLU A 151 11.51 -0.08 10.39
C GLU A 151 12.64 -0.09 9.34
N LEU A 152 12.51 0.71 8.27
CA LEU A 152 13.55 0.85 7.25
C LEU A 152 14.85 1.42 7.81
N GLN A 153 14.77 2.42 8.69
CA GLN A 153 15.94 2.99 9.36
C GLN A 153 16.64 1.96 10.26
N GLN A 154 15.89 1.17 11.01
CA GLN A 154 16.44 0.10 11.85
C GLN A 154 17.13 -0.98 11.02
N GLN A 155 16.55 -1.39 9.89
CA GLN A 155 17.14 -2.37 8.99
C GLN A 155 18.45 -1.87 8.38
N GLN A 156 18.52 -0.59 7.99
CA GLN A 156 19.73 0.02 7.47
C GLN A 156 20.82 0.10 8.55
N ALA A 157 20.48 0.46 9.79
CA ALA A 157 21.43 0.49 10.90
C ALA A 157 21.95 -0.91 11.26
N ALA A 158 21.10 -1.93 11.23
CA ALA A 158 21.49 -3.32 11.48
C ALA A 158 22.40 -3.88 10.35
N GLY A 159 22.12 -3.51 9.09
CA GLY A 159 22.96 -3.91 7.95
C GLY A 159 24.34 -3.25 7.96
N ALA A 160 24.45 -2.01 8.43
CA ALA A 160 25.74 -1.30 8.56
C ALA A 160 26.65 -1.90 9.65
N ASN A 161 26.07 -2.38 10.75
CA ASN A 161 26.82 -3.02 11.83
C ASN A 161 27.27 -4.45 11.50
N GLY A 162 26.68 -5.11 10.50
CA GLY A 162 27.11 -6.45 10.05
C GLY A 162 28.34 -6.46 9.14
N ALA A 163 28.75 -5.30 8.60
CA ALA A 163 29.87 -5.19 7.68
C ALA A 163 31.25 -4.99 8.38
N GLU A 164 31.29 -4.73 9.68
CA GLU A 164 32.52 -4.56 10.47
C GLU A 164 32.97 -5.80 11.24
N SER A 165 32.44 -6.98 10.98
CA SER A 165 33.01 -8.23 11.53
C SER A 165 34.21 -8.63 10.71
N GLY A 166 35.32 -7.95 10.99
CA GLY A 166 36.62 -8.14 10.36
C GLY A 166 37.06 -9.60 10.41
N ILE A 167 37.53 -10.09 9.29
CA ILE A 167 38.32 -11.30 9.17
C ILE A 167 39.59 -11.09 9.96
N ILE A 168 39.67 -11.65 11.16
CA ILE A 168 40.95 -11.80 11.91
C ILE A 168 41.66 -12.99 11.29
N LEU A 169 42.65 -12.71 10.44
CA LEU A 169 43.63 -13.69 10.02
C LEU A 169 44.58 -13.97 11.19
N PRO A 170 44.80 -15.25 11.55
CA PRO A 170 45.79 -15.57 12.59
C PRO A 170 47.21 -15.28 12.09
N PRO A 171 48.11 -14.68 12.93
CA PRO A 171 49.50 -14.46 12.56
C PRO A 171 50.32 -15.75 12.73
N GLY A 172 51.04 -16.13 11.68
CA GLY A 172 52.24 -16.96 11.83
C GLY A 172 52.10 -18.41 11.36
N ALA A 173 52.46 -18.67 10.10
CA ALA A 173 53.08 -19.93 9.71
C ALA A 173 54.44 -19.58 9.02
N THR A 174 55.52 -19.64 9.81
CA THR A 174 56.90 -19.54 9.33
C THR A 174 57.27 -20.83 8.60
N ARG A 175 57.83 -20.69 7.40
CA ARG A 175 58.41 -21.79 6.62
C ARG A 175 59.63 -22.34 7.34
N GLN A 176 59.76 -23.65 7.41
CA GLN A 176 61.02 -24.41 7.21
C GLN A 176 60.78 -25.45 6.12
#